data_7f219226dc08abd3bd85f007094e4bf0
#
_entry.id   7f219226dc08abd3bd85f007094e4bf0
#
_cell.length_a   1.000
_cell.length_b   1.000
_cell.length_c   1.000
_cell.angle_alpha   90.00
_cell.angle_beta   90.00
_cell.angle_gamma   90.00
#
_symmetry.space_group_name_H-M   'P 1'
#
loop_
_entity.id
_entity.type
_entity.pdbx_description
1 polymer ?
#
loop_
_entity_poly.entity_id
_entity_poly.type
_entity_poly.pdbx_seq_one_letter_code
_entity_poly.pdbx_strand_id
1 'polypeptide(L)'
;MFPESHAFAFGVTAYQASWLKYHHPLEFFVGIFNQQPMGFYSLETLKEDARRHGIPVLNPDVNKSQAVCVIENNAIRLGFLNVLGLGNAAVKEIESGRAEQGTFYSIAQFLESTGVLEEVADNLADAGAFDSLEPNRRNVKWEIGLRYRPINSQLSLPLPVQQDMAALANPNDWERMQGEYNVLSLYPAGHIMSKLRPQFQDKLCCSKDIDQLKDGAEVTTAGLVIRRQRPRGKVVFITMEDEFGHIPLMVFPQVYESHENKFKSPFLIIKGNLTRREGTCNVVVNEVQPFNALEKIPQSKDWR
;
A
#
# COMPACT_ATOMS: atom_id res chain seq x y z
N MET A 1 -5.84 31.25 -20.17
CA MET A 1 -4.97 31.88 -19.16
C MET A 1 -5.67 31.67 -17.83
N PHE A 2 -5.01 31.13 -16.82
CA PHE A 2 -5.60 31.01 -15.47
C PHE A 2 -5.67 32.39 -14.84
N PRO A 3 -6.75 32.69 -14.09
CA PRO A 3 -6.82 33.95 -13.34
C PRO A 3 -5.67 34.06 -12.33
N GLU A 4 -5.11 35.25 -12.20
CA GLU A 4 -4.00 35.51 -11.28
C GLU A 4 -4.33 35.15 -9.82
N SER A 5 -5.55 35.47 -9.38
CA SER A 5 -6.07 35.11 -8.07
C SER A 5 -6.05 33.60 -7.80
N HIS A 6 -6.38 32.81 -8.83
CA HIS A 6 -6.34 31.33 -8.74
C HIS A 6 -4.90 30.82 -8.58
N ALA A 7 -3.98 31.33 -9.39
CA ALA A 7 -2.56 30.97 -9.30
C ALA A 7 -1.96 31.33 -7.92
N PHE A 8 -2.31 32.52 -7.40
CA PHE A 8 -1.89 32.94 -6.08
C PHE A 8 -2.45 32.03 -4.97
N ALA A 9 -3.73 31.71 -4.99
CA ALA A 9 -4.37 30.82 -3.99
C ALA A 9 -3.72 29.43 -3.98
N PHE A 10 -3.45 28.86 -5.16
CA PHE A 10 -2.74 27.58 -5.25
C PHE A 10 -1.28 27.67 -4.79
N GLY A 11 -0.60 28.79 -5.06
CA GLY A 11 0.74 29.04 -4.54
C GLY A 11 0.80 29.04 -3.03
N VAL A 12 -0.17 29.70 -2.37
CA VAL A 12 -0.29 29.72 -0.91
C VAL A 12 -0.54 28.32 -0.36
N THR A 13 -1.49 27.56 -0.95
CA THR A 13 -1.79 26.18 -0.54
C THR A 13 -0.58 25.28 -0.71
N ALA A 14 0.14 25.36 -1.83
CA ALA A 14 1.33 24.56 -2.08
C ALA A 14 2.44 24.87 -1.07
N TYR A 15 2.64 26.16 -0.74
CA TYR A 15 3.59 26.57 0.30
C TYR A 15 3.22 25.99 1.67
N GLN A 16 1.96 26.13 2.09
CA GLN A 16 1.48 25.63 3.37
C GLN A 16 1.63 24.11 3.46
N ALA A 17 1.23 23.37 2.42
CA ALA A 17 1.36 21.92 2.35
C ALA A 17 2.84 21.48 2.43
N SER A 18 3.73 22.15 1.70
CA SER A 18 5.16 21.86 1.72
C SER A 18 5.79 22.20 3.09
N TRP A 19 5.36 23.29 3.71
CA TRP A 19 5.81 23.69 5.02
C TRP A 19 5.38 22.66 6.08
N LEU A 20 4.12 22.22 6.07
CA LEU A 20 3.62 21.17 6.97
C LEU A 20 4.39 19.85 6.75
N LYS A 21 4.59 19.43 5.51
CA LYS A 21 5.34 18.22 5.20
C LYS A 21 6.79 18.29 5.70
N TYR A 22 7.41 19.46 5.65
CA TYR A 22 8.80 19.66 6.07
C TYR A 22 8.94 19.70 7.61
N HIS A 23 8.07 20.45 8.29
CA HIS A 23 8.19 20.69 9.73
C HIS A 23 7.41 19.70 10.58
N HIS A 24 6.32 19.12 10.05
CA HIS A 24 5.40 18.22 10.74
C HIS A 24 5.06 17.01 9.81
N PRO A 25 6.09 16.26 9.34
CA PRO A 25 5.85 15.22 8.34
C PRO A 25 4.90 14.11 8.85
N LEU A 26 4.99 13.72 10.11
CA LEU A 26 4.19 12.66 10.68
C LEU A 26 2.69 13.01 10.69
N GLU A 27 2.34 14.19 11.20
CA GLU A 27 0.98 14.72 11.24
C GLU A 27 0.44 14.96 9.81
N PHE A 28 1.30 15.46 8.93
CA PHE A 28 0.97 15.66 7.52
C PHE A 28 0.57 14.33 6.85
N PHE A 29 1.37 13.28 7.00
CA PHE A 29 1.06 11.98 6.40
C PHE A 29 -0.19 11.36 7.01
N VAL A 30 -0.36 11.39 8.34
CA VAL A 30 -1.59 10.90 8.98
C VAL A 30 -2.82 11.64 8.45
N GLY A 31 -2.75 12.96 8.32
CA GLY A 31 -3.82 13.76 7.74
C GLY A 31 -4.21 13.32 6.34
N ILE A 32 -3.21 13.06 5.47
CA ILE A 32 -3.47 12.61 4.09
C ILE A 32 -3.97 11.17 4.04
N PHE A 33 -3.44 10.27 4.88
CA PHE A 33 -3.96 8.89 4.98
C PHE A 33 -5.45 8.87 5.33
N ASN A 34 -5.86 9.73 6.26
CA ASN A 34 -7.25 9.81 6.73
C ASN A 34 -8.21 10.49 5.76
N GLN A 35 -7.70 11.17 4.73
CA GLN A 35 -8.53 11.81 3.68
C GLN A 35 -8.59 10.99 2.39
N GLN A 36 -8.05 9.76 2.38
CA GLN A 36 -8.19 8.89 1.21
C GLN A 36 -9.64 8.38 1.05
N PRO A 37 -10.14 8.22 -0.19
CA PRO A 37 -9.43 8.39 -1.47
C PRO A 37 -9.34 9.86 -1.91
N MET A 38 -8.13 10.35 -2.09
CA MET A 38 -7.90 11.71 -2.62
C MET A 38 -6.62 11.78 -3.46
N GLY A 39 -6.50 12.82 -4.27
CA GLY A 39 -5.30 13.08 -5.07
C GLY A 39 -5.06 12.05 -6.17
N PHE A 40 -3.83 12.02 -6.67
CA PHE A 40 -3.40 11.24 -7.83
C PHE A 40 -2.35 10.20 -7.45
N TYR A 41 -2.41 9.70 -6.24
CA TYR A 41 -1.52 8.68 -5.70
C TYR A 41 -2.32 7.61 -4.95
N SER A 42 -1.79 6.40 -4.94
CA SER A 42 -2.35 5.28 -4.19
C SER A 42 -1.91 5.32 -2.73
N LEU A 43 -2.57 4.54 -1.87
CA LEU A 43 -2.11 4.34 -0.48
C LEU A 43 -0.68 3.78 -0.44
N GLU A 44 -0.33 2.90 -1.38
CA GLU A 44 1.02 2.34 -1.49
C GLU A 44 2.07 3.44 -1.76
N THR A 45 1.81 4.30 -2.75
CA THR A 45 2.72 5.43 -3.06
C THR A 45 2.85 6.39 -1.89
N LEU A 46 1.74 6.66 -1.18
CA LEU A 46 1.74 7.52 0.00
C LEU A 46 2.56 6.89 1.14
N LYS A 47 2.43 5.59 1.36
CA LYS A 47 3.21 4.83 2.34
C LYS A 47 4.71 4.86 2.00
N GLU A 48 5.07 4.69 0.73
CA GLU A 48 6.47 4.78 0.30
C GLU A 48 7.04 6.18 0.49
N ASP A 49 6.27 7.23 0.23
CA ASP A 49 6.69 8.61 0.50
C ASP A 49 6.91 8.85 2.01
N ALA A 50 6.00 8.38 2.88
CA ALA A 50 6.19 8.44 4.33
C ALA A 50 7.47 7.70 4.77
N ARG A 51 7.71 6.50 4.23
CA ARG A 51 8.90 5.70 4.53
C ARG A 51 10.20 6.39 4.13
N ARG A 52 10.23 7.07 2.97
CA ARG A 52 11.39 7.89 2.54
C ARG A 52 11.66 9.07 3.47
N HIS A 53 10.66 9.53 4.21
CA HIS A 53 10.79 10.54 5.27
C HIS A 53 11.11 9.94 6.64
N GLY A 54 11.43 8.65 6.72
CA GLY A 54 11.76 7.95 7.97
C GLY A 54 10.55 7.64 8.85
N ILE A 55 9.33 7.68 8.30
CA ILE A 55 8.09 7.41 9.02
C ILE A 55 7.59 6.01 8.67
N PRO A 56 7.68 5.03 9.59
CA PRO A 56 7.13 3.71 9.38
C PRO A 56 5.59 3.73 9.36
N VAL A 57 5.01 2.82 8.58
CA VAL A 57 3.57 2.53 8.62
C VAL A 57 3.38 1.15 9.23
N LEU A 58 2.53 1.07 10.24
CA LEU A 58 2.26 -0.15 11.01
C LEU A 58 0.92 -0.74 10.60
N ASN A 59 0.86 -2.07 10.54
CA ASN A 59 -0.38 -2.81 10.33
C ASN A 59 -1.46 -2.40 11.34
N PRO A 60 -2.76 -2.56 11.03
CA PRO A 60 -3.79 -2.45 12.06
C PRO A 60 -3.51 -3.40 13.23
N ASP A 61 -4.03 -3.09 14.41
CA ASP A 61 -3.91 -3.93 15.60
C ASP A 61 -5.24 -3.84 16.37
N VAL A 62 -5.83 -4.98 16.69
CA VAL A 62 -7.15 -5.04 17.35
C VAL A 62 -7.19 -4.32 18.70
N ASN A 63 -6.03 -4.19 19.35
CA ASN A 63 -5.91 -3.54 20.66
C ASN A 63 -5.49 -2.07 20.58
N LYS A 64 -4.89 -1.62 19.46
CA LYS A 64 -4.28 -0.29 19.35
C LYS A 64 -4.94 0.61 18.32
N SER A 65 -5.41 0.04 17.21
CA SER A 65 -6.00 0.82 16.14
C SER A 65 -7.30 1.49 16.56
N GLN A 66 -7.55 2.63 15.96
CA GLN A 66 -8.82 3.36 16.00
C GLN A 66 -9.52 3.24 14.64
N ALA A 67 -10.65 3.88 14.48
CA ALA A 67 -11.34 3.95 13.18
C ALA A 67 -10.42 4.44 12.06
N VAL A 68 -9.67 5.50 12.31
CA VAL A 68 -8.75 6.19 11.37
C VAL A 68 -7.30 5.96 11.76
N CYS A 69 -6.36 6.32 10.87
CA CYS A 69 -4.93 6.25 11.17
C CYS A 69 -4.57 7.21 12.31
N VAL A 70 -3.68 6.76 13.18
CA VAL A 70 -3.18 7.54 14.33
C VAL A 70 -1.66 7.46 14.41
N ILE A 71 -1.09 8.40 15.18
CA ILE A 71 0.34 8.39 15.50
C ILE A 71 0.59 7.44 16.67
N GLU A 72 1.50 6.50 16.47
CA GLU A 72 2.00 5.57 17.50
C GLU A 72 3.52 5.51 17.49
N ASN A 73 4.17 5.96 18.55
CA ASN A 73 5.64 5.85 18.69
C ASN A 73 6.44 6.33 17.45
N ASN A 74 6.12 7.51 16.95
CA ASN A 74 6.74 8.11 15.75
C ASN A 74 6.49 7.33 14.44
N ALA A 75 5.44 6.52 14.38
CA ALA A 75 4.98 5.77 13.23
C ALA A 75 3.49 6.05 12.97
N ILE A 76 3.01 5.66 11.81
CA ILE A 76 1.59 5.72 11.45
C ILE A 76 0.98 4.34 11.71
N ARG A 77 0.07 4.23 12.67
CA ARG A 77 -0.77 3.04 12.84
C ARG A 77 -1.96 3.15 11.91
N LEU A 78 -2.15 2.16 11.02
CA LEU A 78 -3.32 2.10 10.16
C LEU A 78 -4.60 1.93 10.97
N GLY A 79 -5.64 2.67 10.59
CA GLY A 79 -6.96 2.56 11.17
C GLY A 79 -7.73 1.38 10.61
N PHE A 80 -8.79 0.98 11.31
CA PHE A 80 -9.66 -0.13 10.89
C PHE A 80 -10.36 0.16 9.56
N LEU A 81 -10.70 1.42 9.26
CA LEU A 81 -11.33 1.79 7.98
C LEU A 81 -10.41 1.62 6.76
N ASN A 82 -9.11 1.36 6.96
CA ASN A 82 -8.21 0.98 5.89
C ASN A 82 -8.32 -0.51 5.51
N VAL A 83 -8.98 -1.32 6.32
CA VAL A 83 -9.15 -2.76 6.06
C VAL A 83 -10.40 -3.00 5.21
N LEU A 84 -10.27 -3.78 4.15
CA LEU A 84 -11.36 -4.13 3.25
C LEU A 84 -12.54 -4.75 4.04
N GLY A 85 -13.75 -4.28 3.75
CA GLY A 85 -14.96 -4.78 4.39
C GLY A 85 -15.25 -4.21 5.78
N LEU A 86 -14.32 -3.47 6.40
CA LEU A 86 -14.59 -2.79 7.66
C LEU A 86 -15.26 -1.43 7.43
N GLY A 87 -16.55 -1.39 7.73
CA GLY A 87 -17.30 -0.13 7.80
C GLY A 87 -17.42 0.38 9.24
N ASN A 88 -17.98 1.58 9.39
CA ASN A 88 -18.16 2.22 10.71
C ASN A 88 -18.91 1.34 11.73
N ALA A 89 -19.81 0.48 11.29
CA ALA A 89 -20.55 -0.43 12.20
C ALA A 89 -19.57 -1.45 12.82
N ALA A 90 -18.77 -2.15 12.02
CA ALA A 90 -17.79 -3.11 12.51
C ALA A 90 -16.73 -2.46 13.40
N VAL A 91 -16.30 -1.24 13.06
CA VAL A 91 -15.37 -0.48 13.92
C VAL A 91 -15.98 -0.22 15.30
N LYS A 92 -17.25 0.19 15.37
CA LYS A 92 -17.95 0.42 16.63
C LYS A 92 -18.05 -0.85 17.47
N GLU A 93 -18.33 -2.00 16.86
CA GLU A 93 -18.37 -3.29 17.57
C GLU A 93 -17.00 -3.62 18.20
N ILE A 94 -15.91 -3.41 17.46
CA ILE A 94 -14.56 -3.62 17.98
C ILE A 94 -14.24 -2.65 19.13
N GLU A 95 -14.56 -1.36 18.96
CA GLU A 95 -14.31 -0.33 19.97
C GLU A 95 -15.17 -0.57 21.23
N SER A 96 -16.44 -0.98 21.07
CA SER A 96 -17.33 -1.32 22.19
C SER A 96 -16.84 -2.57 22.93
N GLY A 97 -16.51 -3.65 22.21
CA GLY A 97 -15.95 -4.84 22.83
C GLY A 97 -14.67 -4.57 23.61
N ARG A 98 -13.80 -3.71 23.05
CA ARG A 98 -12.58 -3.26 23.74
C ARG A 98 -12.86 -2.37 24.96
N ALA A 99 -13.89 -1.53 24.90
CA ALA A 99 -14.27 -0.68 26.03
C ALA A 99 -14.87 -1.52 27.20
N GLU A 100 -15.60 -2.58 26.88
CA GLU A 100 -16.24 -3.45 27.88
C GLU A 100 -15.27 -4.48 28.48
N GLN A 101 -14.43 -5.10 27.66
CA GLN A 101 -13.56 -6.20 28.06
C GLN A 101 -12.11 -5.79 28.35
N GLY A 102 -11.73 -4.55 27.99
CA GLY A 102 -10.35 -4.11 28.00
C GLY A 102 -9.57 -4.62 26.78
N THR A 103 -8.27 -4.82 26.96
CA THR A 103 -7.40 -5.36 25.93
C THR A 103 -7.76 -6.83 25.64
N PHE A 104 -8.01 -7.16 24.38
CA PHE A 104 -8.19 -8.54 23.97
C PHE A 104 -6.88 -9.32 24.17
N TYR A 105 -6.97 -10.50 24.74
CA TYR A 105 -5.84 -11.40 24.99
C TYR A 105 -5.90 -12.69 24.16
N SER A 106 -7.01 -12.92 23.44
CA SER A 106 -7.16 -14.06 22.53
C SER A 106 -8.14 -13.74 21.40
N ILE A 107 -8.04 -14.52 20.32
CA ILE A 107 -8.95 -14.45 19.18
C ILE A 107 -10.36 -14.88 19.61
N ALA A 108 -10.46 -15.90 20.46
CA ALA A 108 -11.73 -16.33 21.02
C ALA A 108 -12.46 -15.17 21.72
N GLN A 109 -11.78 -14.48 22.62
CA GLN A 109 -12.36 -13.34 23.33
C GLN A 109 -12.78 -12.22 22.37
N PHE A 110 -11.95 -11.92 21.37
CA PHE A 110 -12.30 -10.92 20.35
C PHE A 110 -13.62 -11.29 19.64
N LEU A 111 -13.76 -12.53 19.18
CA LEU A 111 -14.97 -13.00 18.48
C LEU A 111 -16.21 -13.01 19.38
N GLU A 112 -16.05 -13.38 20.66
CA GLU A 112 -17.13 -13.38 21.65
C GLU A 112 -17.59 -11.98 22.07
N SER A 113 -16.64 -11.03 22.08
CA SER A 113 -16.89 -9.66 22.56
C SER A 113 -17.27 -8.67 21.46
N THR A 114 -17.14 -9.08 20.19
CA THR A 114 -17.47 -8.24 19.04
C THR A 114 -18.51 -8.93 18.16
N GLY A 115 -19.38 -8.13 17.56
CA GLY A 115 -20.37 -8.63 16.60
C GLY A 115 -19.88 -8.63 15.15
N VAL A 116 -18.57 -8.70 14.92
CA VAL A 116 -18.02 -8.62 13.56
C VAL A 116 -18.32 -9.87 12.75
N LEU A 117 -18.52 -9.70 11.44
CA LEU A 117 -18.74 -10.83 10.52
C LEU A 117 -17.45 -11.63 10.34
N GLU A 118 -17.58 -12.93 10.01
CA GLU A 118 -16.45 -13.83 9.75
C GLU A 118 -15.48 -13.25 8.68
N GLU A 119 -16.04 -12.78 7.57
CA GLU A 119 -15.25 -12.15 6.50
C GLU A 119 -14.44 -10.93 7.00
N VAL A 120 -15.02 -10.16 7.93
CA VAL A 120 -14.33 -9.01 8.54
C VAL A 120 -13.18 -9.48 9.43
N ALA A 121 -13.41 -10.53 10.24
CA ALA A 121 -12.36 -11.12 11.07
C ALA A 121 -11.23 -11.73 10.23
N ASP A 122 -11.57 -12.41 9.12
CA ASP A 122 -10.59 -12.93 8.15
C ASP A 122 -9.76 -11.82 7.50
N ASN A 123 -10.40 -10.72 7.10
CA ASN A 123 -9.70 -9.57 6.53
C ASN A 123 -8.79 -8.88 7.56
N LEU A 124 -9.20 -8.82 8.83
CA LEU A 124 -8.33 -8.36 9.93
C LEU A 124 -7.12 -9.28 10.13
N ALA A 125 -7.30 -10.60 10.00
CA ALA A 125 -6.19 -11.56 10.08
C ALA A 125 -5.21 -11.38 8.92
N ASP A 126 -5.69 -11.24 7.68
CA ASP A 126 -4.85 -10.98 6.51
C ASP A 126 -4.14 -9.61 6.60
N ALA A 127 -4.79 -8.61 7.20
CA ALA A 127 -4.20 -7.31 7.50
C ALA A 127 -3.12 -7.35 8.59
N GLY A 128 -3.01 -8.44 9.35
CA GLY A 128 -2.09 -8.57 10.48
C GLY A 128 -2.59 -7.93 11.77
N ALA A 129 -3.89 -7.67 11.89
CA ALA A 129 -4.46 -6.99 13.06
C ALA A 129 -4.40 -7.84 14.34
N PHE A 130 -4.19 -9.13 14.23
CA PHE A 130 -4.03 -10.06 15.34
C PHE A 130 -2.56 -10.46 15.61
N ASP A 131 -1.59 -9.91 14.88
CA ASP A 131 -0.17 -10.32 14.99
C ASP A 131 0.40 -10.14 16.42
N SER A 132 -0.20 -9.24 17.24
CA SER A 132 0.13 -9.07 18.66
C SER A 132 -0.41 -10.19 19.57
N LEU A 133 -1.42 -10.95 19.13
CA LEU A 133 -2.02 -12.05 19.85
C LEU A 133 -1.48 -13.41 19.36
N GLU A 134 -1.45 -13.60 18.04
CA GLU A 134 -0.96 -14.80 17.37
C GLU A 134 -0.24 -14.40 16.09
N PRO A 135 1.10 -14.52 16.02
CA PRO A 135 1.90 -14.13 14.85
C PRO A 135 1.63 -15.00 13.61
N ASN A 136 1.15 -16.22 13.79
CA ASN A 136 0.83 -17.11 12.68
C ASN A 136 -0.59 -16.86 12.16
N ARG A 137 -0.71 -16.04 11.12
CA ARG A 137 -2.00 -15.67 10.52
C ARG A 137 -2.83 -16.85 10.00
N ARG A 138 -2.21 -17.99 9.66
CA ARG A 138 -2.95 -19.22 9.33
C ARG A 138 -3.62 -19.82 10.55
N ASN A 139 -2.95 -19.81 11.71
CA ASN A 139 -3.55 -20.21 12.97
C ASN A 139 -4.73 -19.30 13.34
N VAL A 140 -4.55 -17.98 13.16
CA VAL A 140 -5.63 -16.99 13.38
C VAL A 140 -6.86 -17.34 12.54
N LYS A 141 -6.70 -17.53 11.23
CA LYS A 141 -7.81 -17.86 10.33
C LYS A 141 -8.44 -19.21 10.65
N TRP A 142 -7.61 -20.20 11.00
CA TRP A 142 -8.11 -21.49 11.48
C TRP A 142 -8.96 -21.35 12.73
N GLU A 143 -8.49 -20.58 13.71
CA GLU A 143 -9.22 -20.34 14.96
C GLU A 143 -10.52 -19.56 14.72
N ILE A 144 -10.52 -18.55 13.83
CA ILE A 144 -11.72 -17.83 13.39
C ILE A 144 -12.75 -18.85 12.85
N GLY A 145 -12.39 -19.66 11.86
CA GLY A 145 -13.30 -20.65 11.27
C GLY A 145 -13.86 -21.68 12.27
N LEU A 146 -13.06 -22.06 13.28
CA LEU A 146 -13.51 -22.97 14.33
C LEU A 146 -14.48 -22.32 15.32
N ARG A 147 -14.23 -21.06 15.69
CA ARG A 147 -14.92 -20.39 16.81
C ARG A 147 -16.02 -19.44 16.35
N TYR A 148 -15.98 -18.99 15.11
CA TYR A 148 -16.99 -18.06 14.63
C TYR A 148 -18.39 -18.66 14.74
N ARG A 149 -19.30 -17.91 15.32
CA ARG A 149 -20.72 -18.26 15.42
C ARG A 149 -21.52 -17.06 14.89
N PRO A 150 -22.32 -17.26 13.85
CA PRO A 150 -23.18 -16.19 13.37
C PRO A 150 -24.13 -15.76 14.49
N ILE A 151 -24.38 -14.46 14.60
CA ILE A 151 -25.34 -13.90 15.55
C ILE A 151 -26.74 -14.32 15.09
N ASN A 152 -27.18 -15.48 15.55
CA ASN A 152 -28.53 -15.98 15.38
C ASN A 152 -29.28 -15.81 16.69
N SER A 153 -30.62 -15.62 16.62
CA SER A 153 -31.52 -15.55 17.76
C SER A 153 -31.58 -16.86 18.60
N GLN A 154 -30.89 -17.90 18.18
CA GLN A 154 -30.70 -19.12 18.94
C GLN A 154 -29.48 -18.99 19.86
N LEU A 155 -29.71 -19.11 21.16
CA LEU A 155 -28.67 -19.27 22.17
C LEU A 155 -27.79 -20.48 21.81
N SER A 156 -26.61 -20.21 21.25
CA SER A 156 -25.59 -21.25 21.15
C SER A 156 -24.96 -21.42 22.53
N LEU A 157 -25.03 -22.64 23.06
CA LEU A 157 -24.29 -23.01 24.28
C LEU A 157 -22.78 -22.84 23.96
N PRO A 158 -22.00 -22.11 24.77
CA PRO A 158 -20.57 -22.07 24.65
C PRO A 158 -19.97 -23.39 25.08
N LEU A 159 -20.00 -24.37 24.19
CA LEU A 159 -19.28 -25.60 24.43
C LEU A 159 -17.79 -25.35 24.22
N PRO A 160 -16.93 -25.73 25.17
CA PRO A 160 -15.51 -25.62 25.00
C PRO A 160 -15.09 -26.49 23.81
N VAL A 161 -14.66 -25.86 22.73
CA VAL A 161 -14.11 -26.58 21.59
C VAL A 161 -12.66 -26.92 21.96
N GLN A 162 -12.48 -28.05 22.64
CA GLN A 162 -11.18 -28.71 22.76
C GLN A 162 -10.87 -29.34 21.38
N GLN A 163 -10.41 -28.54 20.45
CA GLN A 163 -9.84 -29.09 19.24
C GLN A 163 -8.33 -28.87 19.30
N ASP A 164 -7.59 -29.92 18.94
CA ASP A 164 -6.15 -29.81 18.71
C ASP A 164 -5.89 -28.74 17.65
N MET A 165 -5.35 -27.61 18.09
CA MET A 165 -4.89 -26.59 17.17
C MET A 165 -3.75 -27.19 16.35
N ALA A 166 -4.00 -27.48 15.09
CA ALA A 166 -2.96 -27.96 14.19
C ALA A 166 -1.86 -26.90 14.10
N ALA A 167 -0.61 -27.32 14.29
CA ALA A 167 0.53 -26.44 14.07
C ALA A 167 0.68 -26.18 12.55
N LEU A 168 0.05 -25.12 12.07
CA LEU A 168 0.15 -24.71 10.66
C LEU A 168 1.48 -24.00 10.41
N ALA A 169 2.09 -24.28 9.26
CA ALA A 169 3.29 -23.55 8.85
C ALA A 169 2.98 -22.05 8.71
N ASN A 170 3.89 -21.20 9.15
CA ASN A 170 3.75 -19.75 8.97
C ASN A 170 3.63 -19.39 7.48
N PRO A 171 2.79 -18.42 7.11
CA PRO A 171 2.82 -17.86 5.76
C PRO A 171 4.21 -17.28 5.49
N ASN A 172 4.73 -17.52 4.29
CA ASN A 172 5.97 -16.88 3.88
C ASN A 172 5.77 -15.38 3.64
N ASP A 173 6.87 -14.65 3.49
CA ASP A 173 6.83 -13.19 3.29
C ASP A 173 6.00 -12.76 2.05
N TRP A 174 6.02 -13.59 1.00
CA TRP A 174 5.25 -13.32 -0.22
C TRP A 174 3.75 -13.45 0.03
N GLU A 175 3.33 -14.53 0.68
CA GLU A 175 1.93 -14.77 1.07
C GLU A 175 1.41 -13.67 2.02
N ARG A 176 2.24 -13.24 2.99
CA ARG A 176 1.90 -12.13 3.90
C ARG A 176 1.69 -10.84 3.13
N MET A 177 2.62 -10.49 2.26
CA MET A 177 2.53 -9.30 1.41
C MET A 177 1.28 -9.33 0.53
N GLN A 178 0.97 -10.47 -0.09
CA GLN A 178 -0.20 -10.64 -0.93
C GLN A 178 -1.50 -10.49 -0.13
N GLY A 179 -1.58 -11.09 1.06
CA GLY A 179 -2.70 -10.91 1.98
C GLY A 179 -2.91 -9.44 2.32
N GLU A 180 -1.86 -8.73 2.73
CA GLU A 180 -1.93 -7.31 3.07
C GLU A 180 -2.37 -6.43 1.87
N TYR A 181 -1.81 -6.65 0.67
CA TYR A 181 -2.28 -5.94 -0.53
C TYR A 181 -3.76 -6.17 -0.84
N ASN A 182 -4.24 -7.40 -0.63
CA ASN A 182 -5.64 -7.74 -0.89
C ASN A 182 -6.60 -6.96 -0.01
N VAL A 183 -6.24 -6.73 1.26
CA VAL A 183 -7.14 -6.16 2.25
C VAL A 183 -6.81 -4.71 2.65
N LEU A 184 -5.56 -4.26 2.49
CA LEU A 184 -5.12 -2.90 2.83
C LEU A 184 -4.86 -2.02 1.61
N SER A 185 -4.70 -2.60 0.42
CA SER A 185 -4.23 -1.93 -0.81
C SER A 185 -2.82 -1.32 -0.66
N LEU A 186 -2.06 -1.75 0.31
CA LEU A 186 -0.66 -1.38 0.55
C LEU A 186 0.07 -2.50 1.33
N TYR A 187 1.39 -2.49 1.28
CA TYR A 187 2.25 -3.39 2.04
C TYR A 187 3.09 -2.61 3.06
N PRO A 188 2.69 -2.57 4.36
CA PRO A 188 3.36 -1.75 5.37
C PRO A 188 4.86 -2.05 5.55
N ALA A 189 5.24 -3.33 5.49
CA ALA A 189 6.60 -3.76 5.79
C ALA A 189 7.64 -3.43 4.71
N GLY A 190 7.22 -3.04 3.47
CA GLY A 190 8.17 -2.74 2.41
C GLY A 190 7.54 -2.45 1.06
N HIS A 191 8.35 -2.54 0.01
CA HIS A 191 7.92 -2.36 -1.37
C HIS A 191 7.98 -3.68 -2.14
N ILE A 192 7.02 -3.95 -3.01
CA ILE A 192 6.94 -5.21 -3.78
C ILE A 192 8.21 -5.46 -4.60
N MET A 193 8.82 -4.40 -5.16
CA MET A 193 10.03 -4.54 -5.97
C MET A 193 11.20 -5.10 -5.16
N SER A 194 11.28 -4.88 -3.85
CA SER A 194 12.31 -5.48 -3.00
C SER A 194 12.23 -7.01 -2.95
N LYS A 195 11.03 -7.57 -3.09
CA LYS A 195 10.79 -9.02 -3.15
C LYS A 195 10.95 -9.60 -4.56
N LEU A 196 10.74 -8.78 -5.58
CA LEU A 196 10.85 -9.19 -6.99
C LEU A 196 12.28 -9.06 -7.54
N ARG A 197 13.03 -8.06 -7.07
CA ARG A 197 14.39 -7.77 -7.56
C ARG A 197 15.33 -8.98 -7.57
N PRO A 198 15.36 -9.87 -6.56
CA PRO A 198 16.23 -11.06 -6.60
C PRO A 198 15.96 -12.01 -7.75
N GLN A 199 14.78 -11.94 -8.39
CA GLN A 199 14.44 -12.79 -9.54
C GLN A 199 15.11 -12.33 -10.83
N PHE A 200 15.66 -11.12 -10.89
CA PHE A 200 16.17 -10.48 -12.11
C PHE A 200 17.69 -10.56 -12.28
N GLN A 201 18.38 -11.43 -11.56
CA GLN A 201 19.82 -11.72 -11.78
C GLN A 201 20.70 -10.47 -12.00
N ASP A 202 20.70 -9.54 -11.09
CA ASP A 202 21.62 -8.39 -10.94
C ASP A 202 21.80 -7.43 -12.14
N LYS A 203 20.93 -7.51 -13.17
CA LYS A 203 21.07 -6.67 -14.37
C LYS A 203 20.21 -5.42 -14.40
N LEU A 204 19.40 -5.19 -13.36
CA LEU A 204 18.46 -4.06 -13.33
C LEU A 204 18.97 -2.94 -12.42
N CYS A 205 19.15 -1.76 -13.00
CA CYS A 205 19.40 -0.55 -12.23
C CYS A 205 18.18 -0.18 -11.38
N CYS A 206 18.38 0.12 -10.11
CA CYS A 206 17.34 0.71 -9.29
C CYS A 206 17.30 2.25 -9.47
N SER A 207 16.27 2.89 -8.95
CA SER A 207 16.13 4.35 -9.01
C SER A 207 17.35 5.07 -8.43
N LYS A 208 17.91 4.56 -7.33
CA LYS A 208 19.11 5.10 -6.69
C LYS A 208 20.36 4.98 -7.58
N ASP A 209 20.50 3.90 -8.35
CA ASP A 209 21.60 3.73 -9.29
C ASP A 209 21.46 4.71 -10.46
N ILE A 210 20.23 4.87 -10.98
CA ILE A 210 19.90 5.77 -12.08
C ILE A 210 20.28 7.22 -11.73
N ASP A 211 20.07 7.62 -10.49
CA ASP A 211 20.43 8.96 -10.02
C ASP A 211 21.93 9.26 -10.11
N GLN A 212 22.78 8.24 -10.11
CA GLN A 212 24.24 8.36 -10.18
C GLN A 212 24.79 8.25 -11.60
N LEU A 213 23.99 7.79 -12.58
CA LEU A 213 24.43 7.61 -13.94
C LEU A 213 24.56 8.95 -14.69
N LYS A 214 25.42 8.98 -15.69
CA LYS A 214 25.63 10.17 -16.57
C LYS A 214 24.51 10.26 -17.60
N ASP A 215 24.32 11.48 -18.12
CA ASP A 215 23.46 11.73 -19.27
C ASP A 215 23.85 10.84 -20.47
N GLY A 216 22.86 10.30 -21.18
CA GLY A 216 23.04 9.40 -22.30
C GLY A 216 23.30 7.94 -21.93
N ALA A 217 23.47 7.58 -20.64
CA ALA A 217 23.73 6.21 -20.22
C ALA A 217 22.58 5.28 -20.60
N GLU A 218 22.91 4.08 -21.08
CA GLU A 218 21.93 3.00 -21.30
C GLU A 218 21.51 2.41 -19.97
N VAL A 219 20.18 2.26 -19.75
CA VAL A 219 19.58 1.80 -18.50
C VAL A 219 18.62 0.67 -18.79
N THR A 220 18.75 -0.41 -18.03
CA THR A 220 17.69 -1.42 -17.91
C THR A 220 17.19 -1.41 -16.48
N THR A 221 15.89 -1.16 -16.29
CA THR A 221 15.28 -0.99 -14.98
C THR A 221 13.90 -1.64 -14.92
N ALA A 222 13.41 -1.92 -13.72
CA ALA A 222 12.06 -2.43 -13.51
C ALA A 222 11.38 -1.73 -12.34
N GLY A 223 10.05 -1.63 -12.40
CA GLY A 223 9.28 -0.99 -11.34
C GLY A 223 7.78 -1.18 -11.47
N LEU A 224 7.10 -0.78 -10.41
CA LEU A 224 5.64 -0.67 -10.36
C LEU A 224 5.22 0.64 -11.01
N VAL A 225 4.30 0.60 -11.95
CA VAL A 225 3.74 1.80 -12.58
C VAL A 225 2.74 2.45 -11.63
N ILE A 226 3.06 3.64 -11.15
CA ILE A 226 2.21 4.40 -10.23
C ILE A 226 1.39 5.48 -10.95
N ARG A 227 1.84 5.93 -12.12
CA ARG A 227 1.18 7.02 -12.86
C ARG A 227 1.45 6.94 -14.35
N ARG A 228 0.42 7.24 -15.16
CA ARG A 228 0.51 7.46 -16.60
C ARG A 228 -0.15 8.78 -16.96
N GLN A 229 0.51 9.57 -17.80
CA GLN A 229 0.01 10.85 -18.29
C GLN A 229 0.23 10.97 -19.79
N ARG A 230 -0.82 11.34 -20.51
CA ARG A 230 -0.76 11.67 -21.93
C ARG A 230 -1.26 13.10 -22.14
N PRO A 231 -0.42 14.12 -21.85
CA PRO A 231 -0.81 15.50 -22.13
C PRO A 231 -1.10 15.68 -23.62
N ARG A 232 -1.82 16.73 -23.97
CA ARG A 232 -2.24 17.07 -25.35
C ARG A 232 -1.06 16.98 -26.31
N GLY A 233 -0.70 15.83 -26.77
CA GLY A 233 0.45 15.69 -27.63
C GLY A 233 0.89 14.25 -27.78
N LYS A 234 2.10 14.13 -28.11
CA LYS A 234 2.67 12.98 -28.75
C LYS A 234 3.47 12.10 -27.80
N VAL A 235 3.88 12.63 -26.64
CA VAL A 235 4.72 11.92 -25.66
C VAL A 235 3.88 11.44 -24.47
N VAL A 236 4.10 10.21 -24.05
CA VAL A 236 3.50 9.63 -22.83
C VAL A 236 4.53 9.66 -21.73
N PHE A 237 4.15 10.19 -20.58
CA PHE A 237 4.96 10.18 -19.37
C PHE A 237 4.44 9.10 -18.44
N ILE A 238 5.34 8.22 -18.01
CA ILE A 238 5.05 7.15 -17.06
C ILE A 238 5.97 7.32 -15.86
N THR A 239 5.43 7.25 -14.67
CA THR A 239 6.25 7.17 -13.47
C THR A 239 6.17 5.75 -12.94
N MET A 240 7.31 5.09 -12.86
CA MET A 240 7.47 3.85 -12.11
C MET A 240 8.03 4.16 -10.73
N GLU A 241 7.84 3.23 -9.81
CA GLU A 241 8.36 3.27 -8.46
C GLU A 241 9.04 1.94 -8.13
N ASP A 242 10.17 2.03 -7.46
CA ASP A 242 10.83 0.89 -6.85
C ASP A 242 11.02 1.13 -5.33
N GLU A 243 11.69 0.22 -4.65
CA GLU A 243 11.92 0.29 -3.21
C GLU A 243 12.77 1.50 -2.74
N PHE A 244 13.41 2.21 -3.67
CA PHE A 244 14.27 3.37 -3.35
C PHE A 244 13.66 4.69 -3.79
N GLY A 245 12.90 4.73 -4.91
CA GLY A 245 12.36 5.98 -5.40
C GLY A 245 11.55 5.86 -6.68
N HIS A 246 11.39 7.01 -7.33
CA HIS A 246 10.65 7.12 -8.57
C HIS A 246 11.59 7.02 -9.78
N ILE A 247 11.09 6.44 -10.86
CA ILE A 247 11.77 6.34 -12.15
C ILE A 247 10.87 6.99 -13.20
N PRO A 248 11.11 8.26 -13.54
CA PRO A 248 10.35 8.95 -14.57
C PRO A 248 10.74 8.43 -15.96
N LEU A 249 9.74 8.05 -16.75
CA LEU A 249 9.90 7.56 -18.11
C LEU A 249 9.29 8.54 -19.12
N MET A 250 9.96 8.70 -20.23
CA MET A 250 9.48 9.41 -21.41
C MET A 250 9.32 8.44 -22.56
N VAL A 251 8.09 8.26 -23.05
CA VAL A 251 7.76 7.31 -24.11
C VAL A 251 7.29 8.09 -25.33
N PHE A 252 8.08 8.04 -26.42
CA PHE A 252 7.72 8.67 -27.68
C PHE A 252 6.60 7.89 -28.39
N PRO A 253 5.79 8.57 -29.25
CA PRO A 253 4.62 7.97 -29.89
C PRO A 253 4.90 6.68 -30.62
N GLN A 254 6.01 6.64 -31.36
CA GLN A 254 6.40 5.44 -32.14
C GLN A 254 6.55 4.20 -31.26
N VAL A 255 7.19 4.33 -30.10
CA VAL A 255 7.39 3.24 -29.14
C VAL A 255 6.07 2.92 -28.41
N TYR A 256 5.29 3.96 -28.06
CA TYR A 256 4.02 3.76 -27.37
C TYR A 256 3.01 3.03 -28.26
N GLU A 257 2.80 3.48 -29.48
CA GLU A 257 1.84 2.92 -30.43
C GLU A 257 2.15 1.48 -30.81
N SER A 258 3.44 1.16 -30.96
CA SER A 258 3.88 -0.23 -31.25
C SER A 258 3.72 -1.18 -30.06
N HIS A 259 3.62 -0.68 -28.83
CA HIS A 259 3.62 -1.49 -27.61
C HIS A 259 2.52 -1.10 -26.59
N GLU A 260 1.44 -0.43 -27.04
CA GLU A 260 0.40 0.11 -26.16
C GLU A 260 -0.11 -0.89 -25.12
N ASN A 261 -0.36 -2.13 -25.54
CA ASN A 261 -0.86 -3.16 -24.63
C ASN A 261 0.14 -3.56 -23.53
N LYS A 262 1.44 -3.49 -23.82
CA LYS A 262 2.49 -3.79 -22.84
C LYS A 262 2.51 -2.69 -21.76
N PHE A 263 2.33 -1.44 -22.15
CA PHE A 263 2.31 -0.30 -21.22
C PHE A 263 1.10 -0.28 -20.28
N LYS A 264 0.07 -1.11 -20.52
CA LYS A 264 -1.08 -1.27 -19.60
C LYS A 264 -0.75 -2.13 -18.39
N SER A 265 0.34 -2.91 -18.44
CA SER A 265 0.78 -3.72 -17.31
C SER A 265 1.16 -2.83 -16.10
N PRO A 266 0.84 -3.25 -14.89
CA PRO A 266 1.25 -2.55 -13.68
C PRO A 266 2.74 -2.68 -13.39
N PHE A 267 3.41 -3.72 -13.88
CA PHE A 267 4.86 -3.88 -13.77
C PHE A 267 5.52 -3.88 -15.13
N LEU A 268 6.57 -3.10 -15.24
CA LEU A 268 7.33 -2.99 -16.48
C LEU A 268 8.82 -3.18 -16.23
N ILE A 269 9.46 -3.88 -17.17
CA ILE A 269 10.91 -3.83 -17.38
C ILE A 269 11.13 -2.90 -18.57
N ILE A 270 11.97 -1.92 -18.39
CA ILE A 270 12.25 -0.86 -19.37
C ILE A 270 13.73 -0.87 -19.73
N LYS A 271 14.01 -0.82 -21.02
CA LYS A 271 15.34 -0.50 -21.53
C LYS A 271 15.29 0.84 -22.27
N GLY A 272 16.22 1.73 -21.97
CA GLY A 272 16.23 3.06 -22.55
C GLY A 272 17.52 3.83 -22.26
N ASN A 273 17.51 5.10 -22.61
CA ASN A 273 18.64 6.01 -22.39
C ASN A 273 18.26 7.09 -21.40
N LEU A 274 19.14 7.33 -20.45
CA LEU A 274 18.98 8.40 -19.47
C LEU A 274 19.11 9.77 -20.15
N THR A 275 18.20 10.69 -19.81
CA THR A 275 18.33 12.09 -20.20
C THR A 275 18.24 12.99 -18.97
N ARG A 276 19.19 13.93 -18.87
CA ARG A 276 19.23 14.92 -17.80
C ARG A 276 19.12 16.31 -18.42
N ARG A 277 18.03 17.01 -18.10
CA ARG A 277 17.81 18.41 -18.56
C ARG A 277 17.25 19.24 -17.42
N GLU A 278 17.82 20.39 -17.17
CA GLU A 278 17.31 21.40 -16.22
C GLU A 278 16.99 20.81 -14.84
N GLY A 279 17.86 19.92 -14.34
CA GLY A 279 17.68 19.27 -13.03
C GLY A 279 16.68 18.11 -13.02
N THR A 280 16.04 17.78 -14.16
CA THR A 280 15.18 16.60 -14.29
C THR A 280 15.94 15.42 -14.86
N CYS A 281 15.63 14.22 -14.37
CA CYS A 281 16.19 12.97 -14.81
C CYS A 281 15.06 12.10 -15.36
N ASN A 282 15.13 11.68 -16.63
CA ASN A 282 14.12 10.83 -17.25
C ASN A 282 14.79 9.71 -18.03
N VAL A 283 14.16 8.54 -18.10
CA VAL A 283 14.56 7.45 -18.99
C VAL A 283 13.72 7.52 -20.26
N VAL A 284 14.37 7.77 -21.39
CA VAL A 284 13.75 7.69 -22.73
C VAL A 284 13.64 6.23 -23.10
N VAL A 285 12.41 5.74 -23.23
CA VAL A 285 12.12 4.33 -23.42
C VAL A 285 12.39 3.89 -24.87
N ASN A 286 13.19 2.84 -25.03
CA ASN A 286 13.44 2.16 -26.29
C ASN A 286 12.66 0.84 -26.39
N GLU A 287 12.67 0.05 -25.30
CA GLU A 287 12.03 -1.23 -25.23
C GLU A 287 11.22 -1.39 -23.94
N VAL A 288 10.12 -2.13 -24.00
CA VAL A 288 9.25 -2.43 -22.86
C VAL A 288 8.87 -3.89 -22.83
N GLN A 289 8.98 -4.49 -21.66
CA GLN A 289 8.49 -5.84 -21.36
C GLN A 289 7.60 -5.79 -20.12
N PRO A 290 6.34 -6.25 -20.20
CA PRO A 290 5.51 -6.42 -19.03
C PRO A 290 5.93 -7.67 -18.25
N PHE A 291 5.78 -7.64 -16.93
CA PHE A 291 5.82 -8.86 -16.14
C PHE A 291 4.67 -8.84 -15.13
N ASN A 292 4.16 -10.03 -14.81
CA ASN A 292 3.08 -10.20 -13.84
C ASN A 292 3.65 -10.84 -12.58
N ALA A 293 3.44 -10.18 -11.46
CA ALA A 293 3.98 -10.62 -10.19
C ALA A 293 2.88 -11.03 -9.17
N LEU A 294 1.70 -10.44 -9.26
CA LEU A 294 0.60 -10.63 -8.31
C LEU A 294 -0.75 -10.63 -9.02
N GLU A 295 -1.77 -11.29 -8.41
CA GLU A 295 -3.16 -11.26 -8.89
C GLU A 295 -3.86 -9.93 -8.60
N LYS A 296 -3.62 -9.33 -7.42
CA LYS A 296 -4.11 -7.98 -7.08
C LYS A 296 -2.93 -7.06 -6.83
N ILE A 297 -2.92 -5.93 -7.50
CA ILE A 297 -1.84 -4.95 -7.48
C ILE A 297 -2.45 -3.55 -7.32
N PRO A 298 -1.77 -2.61 -6.63
CA PRO A 298 -2.17 -1.21 -6.61
C PRO A 298 -2.32 -0.68 -8.03
N GLN A 299 -3.48 -0.10 -8.33
CA GLN A 299 -3.73 0.44 -9.67
C GLN A 299 -3.04 1.80 -9.83
N SER A 300 -2.43 2.01 -10.98
CA SER A 300 -1.88 3.31 -11.35
C SER A 300 -2.99 4.37 -11.45
N LYS A 301 -2.66 5.60 -11.13
CA LYS A 301 -3.53 6.76 -11.34
C LYS A 301 -3.21 7.36 -12.71
N ASP A 302 -4.09 7.09 -13.67
CA ASP A 302 -3.87 7.45 -15.06
C ASP A 302 -4.65 8.71 -15.44
N TRP A 303 -4.01 9.56 -16.26
CA TRP A 303 -4.61 10.75 -16.85
C TRP A 303 -4.61 10.65 -18.36
N ARG A 304 -5.75 10.98 -18.94
CA ARG A 304 -5.90 11.13 -20.39
C ARG A 304 -5.84 12.59 -20.81
#